data_79e40a60537d0891e1cc47f82eac7d25
#
_entry.id   79e40a60537d0891e1cc47f82eac7d25
#
_cell.length_a   1.000
_cell.length_b   1.000
_cell.length_c   1.000
_cell.angle_alpha   90.00
_cell.angle_beta   90.00
_cell.angle_gamma   90.00
#
_symmetry.space_group_name_H-M   'P 1'
#
loop_
_entity.id
_entity.type
_entity.pdbx_description
1 polymer ?
#
loop_
_entity_poly.entity_id
_entity_poly.type
_entity_poly.pdbx_seq_one_letter_code
_entity_poly.pdbx_strand_id
1 'polypeptide(L)'
;MEQLLKNRFVKTLLIIFLPLLFITALFNPIKIVKAADVSSNVTSLTVSPSQINDGGKTTVRFTFDEHSQKINSGDTIRVNWQNSGTVYGSGFKKTIRLMIGGAYVGDMIISDGEAVVTFNEGVKGLQNITGWGEFEIQGRDMTQTSDEHSGTFTINSGGQSVVVTVKKGASGTVGVFYYKTGDMLPEDTEHVRWFLNINNEKAYVDSDIRIEDEIQPGQTLDLNSFDITVGGYRPGHYYGSDAINKFIKNFPGSSISVDATTGKISVLITQGYASLSNFSIMYKTKVDNSEQQTFENHTKAWYKENGKDAIEGKEFNHSVVNVKADGGADGNKPTTTTEEPTTTTTTEEPTTTTTTEEPTTTTTTEEPTTTTTTEEPTTTTTTEEPTTTTTTEEPTTTTTTEEPTTTTTTEEPTTTT
;
A
#
# COMPACT_ATOMS: atom_id res chain seq x y z
N MET A 1 -0.89 70.59 -48.35
CA MET A 1 -1.78 69.43 -48.67
C MET A 1 -1.06 68.09 -48.42
N GLU A 2 0.24 67.96 -48.65
CA GLU A 2 1.01 66.73 -48.41
C GLU A 2 1.10 66.30 -46.93
N GLN A 3 1.24 67.23 -46.01
CA GLN A 3 1.32 66.88 -44.55
C GLN A 3 -0.01 66.32 -44.00
N LEU A 4 -1.13 66.76 -44.55
CA LEU A 4 -2.46 66.22 -44.13
C LEU A 4 -2.72 64.82 -44.71
N LEU A 5 -2.16 64.51 -45.88
CA LEU A 5 -2.25 63.18 -46.43
C LEU A 5 -1.42 62.16 -45.68
N LYS A 6 -0.18 62.54 -45.32
CA LYS A 6 0.66 61.67 -44.47
C LYS A 6 0.03 61.31 -43.14
N ASN A 7 -0.59 62.28 -42.50
CA ASN A 7 -1.28 62.03 -41.20
C ASN A 7 -2.52 61.14 -41.35
N ARG A 8 -3.25 61.26 -42.44
CA ARG A 8 -4.40 60.38 -42.72
C ARG A 8 -3.97 58.94 -43.03
N PHE A 9 -2.89 58.82 -43.82
CA PHE A 9 -2.37 57.51 -44.20
C PHE A 9 -1.82 56.73 -42.97
N VAL A 10 -1.08 57.40 -42.13
CA VAL A 10 -0.56 56.84 -40.84
C VAL A 10 -1.70 56.50 -39.90
N LYS A 11 -2.72 57.36 -39.78
CA LYS A 11 -3.91 57.01 -38.99
C LYS A 11 -4.72 55.85 -39.52
N THR A 12 -4.86 55.77 -40.84
CA THR A 12 -5.56 54.65 -41.48
C THR A 12 -4.74 53.37 -41.38
N LEU A 13 -3.43 53.45 -41.53
CA LEU A 13 -2.51 52.32 -41.30
C LEU A 13 -2.57 51.80 -39.85
N LEU A 14 -2.59 52.73 -38.87
CA LEU A 14 -2.70 52.35 -37.45
C LEU A 14 -4.04 51.75 -37.12
N ILE A 15 -5.13 52.23 -37.71
CA ILE A 15 -6.48 51.69 -37.51
C ILE A 15 -6.63 50.29 -38.13
N ILE A 16 -5.91 49.98 -39.16
CA ILE A 16 -5.96 48.65 -39.81
C ILE A 16 -4.98 47.66 -39.15
N PHE A 17 -3.79 48.11 -38.75
CA PHE A 17 -2.77 47.25 -38.13
C PHE A 17 -3.07 46.92 -36.66
N LEU A 18 -3.68 47.83 -35.90
CA LEU A 18 -3.98 47.59 -34.51
C LEU A 18 -5.01 46.45 -34.28
N PRO A 19 -6.15 46.39 -35.03
CA PRO A 19 -7.05 45.26 -34.91
C PRO A 19 -6.44 43.99 -35.53
N LEU A 20 -5.58 44.07 -36.56
CA LEU A 20 -4.92 42.88 -37.09
C LEU A 20 -3.94 42.27 -36.08
N LEU A 21 -3.22 43.08 -35.32
CA LEU A 21 -2.37 42.62 -34.22
C LEU A 21 -3.17 42.04 -33.08
N PHE A 22 -4.34 42.58 -32.80
CA PHE A 22 -5.26 42.02 -31.81
C PHE A 22 -5.89 40.70 -32.26
N ILE A 23 -6.19 40.58 -33.57
CA ILE A 23 -6.73 39.34 -34.14
C ILE A 23 -5.66 38.24 -34.11
N THR A 24 -4.39 38.55 -34.42
CA THR A 24 -3.29 37.55 -34.34
C THR A 24 -2.99 37.13 -32.90
N ALA A 25 -3.22 38.00 -31.91
CA ALA A 25 -3.10 37.66 -30.51
C ALA A 25 -4.27 36.77 -30.03
N LEU A 26 -5.45 36.88 -30.63
CA LEU A 26 -6.60 36.05 -30.34
C LEU A 26 -6.53 34.66 -31.06
N PHE A 27 -5.68 34.52 -32.07
CA PHE A 27 -5.47 33.26 -32.76
C PHE A 27 -4.19 32.52 -32.32
N ASN A 28 -3.55 32.90 -31.23
CA ASN A 28 -2.65 31.97 -30.56
C ASN A 28 -3.51 30.84 -30.03
N PRO A 29 -3.43 29.64 -30.57
CA PRO A 29 -4.13 28.53 -29.98
C PRO A 29 -3.60 28.38 -28.56
N ILE A 30 -4.44 28.66 -27.59
CA ILE A 30 -4.20 28.19 -26.23
C ILE A 30 -4.03 26.69 -26.42
N LYS A 31 -2.80 26.20 -26.32
CA LYS A 31 -2.54 24.76 -26.28
C LYS A 31 -3.21 24.29 -25.00
N ILE A 32 -4.46 23.89 -25.13
CA ILE A 32 -5.12 23.12 -24.08
C ILE A 32 -4.32 21.83 -24.04
N VAL A 33 -3.42 21.74 -23.08
CA VAL A 33 -2.76 20.47 -22.78
C VAL A 33 -3.87 19.57 -22.27
N LYS A 34 -4.34 18.71 -23.14
CA LYS A 34 -5.33 17.70 -22.79
C LYS A 34 -4.61 16.66 -21.98
N ALA A 35 -5.16 16.37 -20.81
CA ALA A 35 -4.70 15.27 -19.98
C ALA A 35 -4.55 13.98 -20.82
N ALA A 36 -3.40 13.36 -20.78
CA ALA A 36 -3.07 12.16 -21.52
C ALA A 36 -2.85 10.97 -20.59
N ASP A 37 -3.12 9.78 -21.08
CA ASP A 37 -2.63 8.56 -20.46
C ASP A 37 -1.18 8.37 -20.87
N VAL A 38 -0.27 8.50 -19.91
CA VAL A 38 1.17 8.35 -20.07
C VAL A 38 1.68 7.03 -19.48
N SER A 39 0.83 6.01 -19.38
CA SER A 39 1.20 4.70 -18.86
C SER A 39 2.33 4.02 -19.62
N SER A 40 2.57 4.42 -20.89
CA SER A 40 3.76 3.98 -21.65
C SER A 40 5.10 4.37 -20.99
N ASN A 41 5.08 5.28 -20.04
CA ASN A 41 6.22 5.66 -19.20
C ASN A 41 6.56 4.64 -18.10
N VAL A 42 5.72 3.61 -17.90
CA VAL A 42 6.00 2.55 -16.91
C VAL A 42 7.19 1.70 -17.39
N THR A 43 8.23 1.67 -16.57
CA THR A 43 9.49 0.96 -16.84
C THR A 43 9.52 -0.43 -16.25
N SER A 44 8.76 -0.67 -15.19
CA SER A 44 8.68 -1.97 -14.51
C SER A 44 7.31 -2.16 -13.86
N LEU A 45 6.79 -3.38 -13.94
CA LEU A 45 5.60 -3.84 -13.22
C LEU A 45 5.88 -5.21 -12.64
N THR A 46 5.71 -5.36 -11.32
CA THR A 46 6.01 -6.60 -10.59
C THR A 46 4.96 -6.89 -9.53
N VAL A 47 4.87 -8.15 -9.11
CA VAL A 47 4.02 -8.59 -8.00
C VAL A 47 4.80 -9.50 -7.05
N SER A 48 4.51 -9.42 -5.76
CA SER A 48 5.13 -10.28 -4.75
C SER A 48 4.18 -10.50 -3.56
N PRO A 49 3.89 -11.76 -3.22
CA PRO A 49 4.15 -12.98 -4.00
C PRO A 49 3.27 -13.06 -5.26
N SER A 50 3.72 -13.79 -6.28
CA SER A 50 2.93 -14.07 -7.50
C SER A 50 1.90 -15.18 -7.34
N GLN A 51 1.93 -15.89 -6.22
CA GLN A 51 0.98 -16.92 -5.84
C GLN A 51 0.48 -16.70 -4.43
N ILE A 52 -0.83 -16.64 -4.27
CA ILE A 52 -1.52 -16.39 -3.01
C ILE A 52 -2.66 -17.38 -2.80
N ASN A 53 -3.13 -17.54 -1.57
CA ASN A 53 -4.36 -18.25 -1.30
C ASN A 53 -5.59 -17.37 -1.55
N ASP A 54 -6.77 -17.97 -1.71
CA ASP A 54 -8.04 -17.23 -1.76
C ASP A 54 -8.18 -16.35 -0.52
N GLY A 55 -8.46 -15.07 -0.73
CA GLY A 55 -8.48 -14.05 0.32
C GLY A 55 -7.09 -13.51 0.70
N GLY A 56 -6.01 -14.07 0.19
CA GLY A 56 -4.66 -13.60 0.42
C GLY A 56 -4.32 -12.33 -0.36
N LYS A 57 -3.22 -11.66 0.02
CA LYS A 57 -2.78 -10.40 -0.57
C LYS A 57 -1.49 -10.58 -1.37
N THR A 58 -1.37 -9.80 -2.45
CA THR A 58 -0.11 -9.59 -3.18
C THR A 58 0.19 -8.11 -3.26
N THR A 59 1.46 -7.76 -3.18
CA THR A 59 1.93 -6.38 -3.40
C THR A 59 2.25 -6.19 -4.87
N VAL A 60 1.66 -5.17 -5.46
CA VAL A 60 1.96 -4.68 -6.81
C VAL A 60 2.93 -3.52 -6.68
N ARG A 61 4.02 -3.55 -7.44
CA ARG A 61 4.97 -2.45 -7.54
C ARG A 61 5.22 -2.09 -9.00
N PHE A 62 5.20 -0.79 -9.30
CA PHE A 62 5.57 -0.27 -10.61
C PHE A 62 6.52 0.91 -10.47
N THR A 63 7.32 1.12 -11.51
CA THR A 63 8.21 2.28 -11.64
C THR A 63 7.95 2.96 -12.97
N PHE A 64 8.21 4.26 -13.05
CA PHE A 64 8.03 5.05 -14.25
C PHE A 64 9.09 6.14 -14.38
N ASP A 65 9.30 6.60 -15.61
CA ASP A 65 10.12 7.75 -15.95
C ASP A 65 9.57 8.45 -17.21
N GLU A 66 10.22 9.50 -17.70
CA GLU A 66 9.82 10.23 -18.91
C GLU A 66 10.41 9.65 -20.21
N HIS A 67 10.77 8.36 -20.27
CA HIS A 67 11.42 7.77 -21.45
C HIS A 67 10.55 7.76 -22.71
N SER A 68 9.26 7.62 -22.57
CA SER A 68 8.31 7.52 -23.68
C SER A 68 7.70 8.86 -24.04
N GLN A 69 7.32 9.63 -23.03
CA GLN A 69 6.72 10.96 -23.20
C GLN A 69 6.85 11.78 -21.92
N LYS A 70 6.90 13.11 -22.11
CA LYS A 70 6.97 14.05 -21.01
C LYS A 70 5.69 14.01 -20.19
N ILE A 71 5.85 14.08 -18.86
CA ILE A 71 4.75 14.16 -17.91
C ILE A 71 4.33 15.63 -17.73
N ASN A 72 3.04 15.89 -17.90
CA ASN A 72 2.45 17.22 -17.76
C ASN A 72 1.33 17.18 -16.71
N SER A 73 0.89 18.36 -16.30
CA SER A 73 -0.26 18.51 -15.42
C SER A 73 -1.52 17.91 -16.06
N GLY A 74 -2.23 17.08 -15.31
CA GLY A 74 -3.41 16.36 -15.72
C GLY A 74 -3.15 14.98 -16.31
N ASP A 75 -1.90 14.67 -16.69
CA ASP A 75 -1.56 13.35 -17.22
C ASP A 75 -1.72 12.25 -16.18
N THR A 76 -2.00 11.03 -16.65
CA THR A 76 -2.24 9.87 -15.77
C THR A 76 -1.38 8.68 -16.13
N ILE A 77 -0.96 7.92 -15.11
CA ILE A 77 -0.43 6.56 -15.25
C ILE A 77 -1.43 5.61 -14.62
N ARG A 78 -1.77 4.52 -15.31
CA ARG A 78 -2.75 3.54 -14.87
C ARG A 78 -2.13 2.15 -14.74
N VAL A 79 -2.48 1.49 -13.65
CA VAL A 79 -2.27 0.06 -13.44
C VAL A 79 -3.66 -0.56 -13.30
N ASN A 80 -4.00 -1.51 -14.16
CA ASN A 80 -5.33 -2.10 -14.22
C ASN A 80 -5.27 -3.61 -14.00
N TRP A 81 -6.30 -4.19 -13.40
CA TRP A 81 -6.43 -5.63 -13.21
C TRP A 81 -7.86 -6.11 -13.34
N GLN A 82 -8.01 -7.40 -13.53
CA GLN A 82 -9.32 -8.06 -13.55
C GLN A 82 -9.92 -8.03 -12.13
N ASN A 83 -11.06 -7.35 -11.96
CA ASN A 83 -11.76 -7.17 -10.68
C ASN A 83 -13.12 -7.90 -10.61
N SER A 84 -13.39 -8.80 -11.52
CA SER A 84 -14.64 -9.55 -11.58
C SER A 84 -14.45 -10.90 -12.26
N GLY A 85 -15.47 -11.77 -12.17
CA GLY A 85 -15.42 -13.13 -12.67
C GLY A 85 -15.23 -14.16 -11.57
N THR A 86 -14.80 -15.36 -11.93
CA THR A 86 -14.57 -16.44 -10.95
C THR A 86 -13.24 -16.28 -10.20
N VAL A 87 -12.20 -15.78 -10.87
CA VAL A 87 -10.90 -15.48 -10.26
C VAL A 87 -10.56 -14.02 -10.58
N TYR A 88 -10.33 -13.22 -9.56
CA TYR A 88 -10.12 -11.78 -9.72
C TYR A 88 -9.31 -11.19 -8.56
N GLY A 89 -8.90 -9.92 -8.72
CA GLY A 89 -8.24 -9.13 -7.69
C GLY A 89 -9.11 -7.97 -7.23
N SER A 90 -9.15 -7.68 -5.93
CA SER A 90 -9.77 -6.49 -5.34
C SER A 90 -8.70 -5.60 -4.75
N GLY A 91 -8.59 -4.36 -5.24
CA GLY A 91 -7.62 -3.38 -4.76
C GLY A 91 -8.07 -2.75 -3.44
N PHE A 92 -7.16 -2.67 -2.49
CA PHE A 92 -7.42 -1.98 -1.23
C PHE A 92 -7.41 -0.47 -1.43
N LYS A 93 -8.53 0.17 -1.10
CA LYS A 93 -8.75 1.59 -1.36
C LYS A 93 -7.83 2.47 -0.52
N LYS A 94 -6.93 3.18 -1.19
CA LYS A 94 -5.97 4.12 -0.58
C LYS A 94 -5.70 5.29 -1.51
N THR A 95 -5.28 6.41 -0.93
CA THR A 95 -4.77 7.57 -1.66
C THR A 95 -3.40 7.94 -1.13
N ILE A 96 -2.42 8.01 -2.02
CA ILE A 96 -1.02 8.34 -1.72
C ILE A 96 -0.65 9.65 -2.40
N ARG A 97 -0.17 10.61 -1.64
CA ARG A 97 0.31 11.88 -2.17
C ARG A 97 1.72 11.75 -2.70
N LEU A 98 1.95 12.21 -3.91
CA LEU A 98 3.27 12.23 -4.54
C LEU A 98 3.91 13.60 -4.36
N MET A 99 5.17 13.60 -3.94
CA MET A 99 5.95 14.79 -3.66
C MET A 99 7.27 14.76 -4.41
N ILE A 100 7.73 15.90 -4.95
CA ILE A 100 9.06 16.08 -5.53
C ILE A 100 9.72 17.29 -4.86
N GLY A 101 10.83 17.07 -4.16
CA GLY A 101 11.54 18.14 -3.46
C GLY A 101 10.66 18.92 -2.48
N GLY A 102 9.70 18.26 -1.85
CA GLY A 102 8.73 18.87 -0.93
C GLY A 102 7.52 19.54 -1.60
N ALA A 103 7.46 19.59 -2.93
CA ALA A 103 6.31 20.10 -3.67
C ALA A 103 5.31 18.98 -3.98
N TYR A 104 4.02 19.24 -3.77
CA TYR A 104 2.95 18.31 -4.13
C TYR A 104 2.76 18.26 -5.65
N VAL A 105 2.92 17.06 -6.23
CA VAL A 105 2.91 16.85 -7.68
C VAL A 105 1.77 15.97 -8.20
N GLY A 106 1.01 15.33 -7.33
CA GLY A 106 -0.11 14.49 -7.72
C GLY A 106 -0.50 13.47 -6.66
N ASP A 107 -1.50 12.67 -6.97
CA ASP A 107 -1.96 11.57 -6.14
C ASP A 107 -1.95 10.25 -6.91
N MET A 108 -1.64 9.17 -6.22
CA MET A 108 -1.97 7.81 -6.63
C MET A 108 -3.21 7.35 -5.87
N ILE A 109 -4.28 7.06 -6.58
CA ILE A 109 -5.54 6.59 -6.03
C ILE A 109 -5.72 5.13 -6.42
N ILE A 110 -5.80 4.26 -5.42
CA ILE A 110 -6.11 2.84 -5.57
C ILE A 110 -7.62 2.66 -5.35
N SER A 111 -8.26 1.97 -6.26
CA SER A 111 -9.68 1.62 -6.23
C SER A 111 -9.88 0.17 -6.66
N ASP A 112 -11.12 -0.28 -6.78
CA ASP A 112 -11.37 -1.62 -7.29
C ASP A 112 -11.11 -1.68 -8.80
N GLY A 113 -10.16 -2.52 -9.21
CA GLY A 113 -9.78 -2.76 -10.61
C GLY A 113 -8.69 -1.85 -11.16
N GLU A 114 -8.33 -0.76 -10.49
CA GLU A 114 -7.27 0.13 -10.97
C GLU A 114 -6.56 0.92 -9.87
N ALA A 115 -5.30 1.26 -10.14
CA ALA A 115 -4.56 2.31 -9.46
C ALA A 115 -4.20 3.39 -10.48
N VAL A 116 -4.48 4.64 -10.16
CA VAL A 116 -4.29 5.77 -11.07
C VAL A 116 -3.42 6.82 -10.40
N VAL A 117 -2.26 7.09 -10.98
CA VAL A 117 -1.47 8.30 -10.68
C VAL A 117 -2.03 9.43 -11.52
N THR A 118 -2.34 10.56 -10.91
CA THR A 118 -2.74 11.79 -11.60
C THR A 118 -1.80 12.92 -11.21
N PHE A 119 -1.11 13.47 -12.19
CA PHE A 119 -0.18 14.58 -11.97
C PHE A 119 -0.90 15.92 -11.96
N ASN A 120 -0.47 16.82 -11.09
CA ASN A 120 -1.05 18.16 -10.97
C ASN A 120 -0.09 19.26 -11.47
N GLU A 121 -0.46 20.53 -11.24
CA GLU A 121 0.34 21.70 -11.63
C GLU A 121 1.76 21.73 -11.03
N GLY A 122 2.00 20.96 -9.97
CA GLY A 122 3.32 20.87 -9.33
C GLY A 122 4.42 20.29 -10.23
N VAL A 123 4.05 19.58 -11.30
CA VAL A 123 5.02 19.06 -12.27
C VAL A 123 5.47 20.11 -13.29
N LYS A 124 4.84 21.29 -13.32
CA LYS A 124 5.22 22.33 -14.27
C LYS A 124 6.68 22.77 -14.10
N GLY A 125 7.41 22.77 -15.19
CA GLY A 125 8.81 23.16 -15.20
C GLY A 125 9.77 22.09 -14.65
N LEU A 126 9.30 20.94 -14.26
CA LEU A 126 10.14 19.81 -13.92
C LEU A 126 10.55 19.04 -15.19
N GLN A 127 11.66 18.33 -15.11
CA GLN A 127 12.21 17.47 -16.13
C GLN A 127 12.78 16.20 -15.51
N ASN A 128 12.87 15.14 -16.31
CA ASN A 128 13.37 13.83 -15.88
C ASN A 128 12.59 13.32 -14.66
N ILE A 129 11.26 13.44 -14.72
CA ILE A 129 10.39 12.95 -13.66
C ILE A 129 10.46 11.43 -13.67
N THR A 130 10.78 10.88 -12.50
CA THR A 130 10.80 9.45 -12.23
C THR A 130 9.94 9.18 -11.02
N GLY A 131 9.51 7.94 -10.85
CA GLY A 131 8.77 7.59 -9.65
C GLY A 131 8.40 6.11 -9.59
N TRP A 132 7.66 5.80 -8.54
CA TRP A 132 7.17 4.45 -8.27
C TRP A 132 5.88 4.51 -7.47
N GLY A 133 5.12 3.43 -7.56
CA GLY A 133 3.97 3.18 -6.71
C GLY A 133 3.96 1.74 -6.25
N GLU A 134 3.45 1.51 -5.05
CA GLU A 134 3.29 0.20 -4.43
C GLU A 134 1.96 0.13 -3.71
N PHE A 135 1.23 -0.97 -3.88
CA PHE A 135 -0.08 -1.18 -3.26
C PHE A 135 -0.43 -2.66 -3.21
N GLU A 136 -1.41 -3.01 -2.37
CA GLU A 136 -1.85 -4.39 -2.21
C GLU A 136 -3.16 -4.67 -2.95
N ILE A 137 -3.27 -5.89 -3.47
CA ILE A 137 -4.49 -6.47 -4.08
C ILE A 137 -4.80 -7.78 -3.36
N GLN A 138 -6.06 -7.96 -2.96
CA GLN A 138 -6.56 -9.25 -2.48
C GLN A 138 -6.99 -10.12 -3.67
N GLY A 139 -6.49 -11.34 -3.75
CA GLY A 139 -6.95 -12.31 -4.75
C GLY A 139 -8.15 -13.11 -4.27
N ARG A 140 -9.11 -13.35 -5.16
CA ARG A 140 -10.30 -14.13 -4.87
C ARG A 140 -10.50 -15.22 -5.93
N ASP A 141 -10.87 -16.40 -5.45
CA ASP A 141 -11.30 -17.51 -6.30
C ASP A 141 -12.69 -18.00 -5.85
N MET A 142 -13.69 -17.59 -6.61
CA MET A 142 -15.11 -17.86 -6.35
C MET A 142 -15.61 -19.12 -7.09
N THR A 143 -14.69 -19.92 -7.63
CA THR A 143 -15.06 -21.17 -8.32
C THR A 143 -15.85 -22.08 -7.39
N GLN A 144 -16.98 -22.56 -7.88
CA GLN A 144 -17.86 -23.43 -7.11
C GLN A 144 -17.39 -24.88 -7.23
N THR A 145 -16.47 -25.26 -6.34
CA THR A 145 -15.93 -26.60 -6.24
C THR A 145 -15.64 -26.98 -4.80
N SER A 146 -15.74 -28.26 -4.48
CA SER A 146 -15.30 -28.83 -3.20
C SER A 146 -13.81 -29.18 -3.22
N ASP A 147 -13.22 -29.34 -4.40
CA ASP A 147 -11.83 -29.73 -4.58
C ASP A 147 -10.90 -28.51 -4.57
N GLU A 148 -9.62 -28.73 -4.46
CA GLU A 148 -8.64 -27.67 -4.65
C GLU A 148 -8.76 -27.08 -6.06
N HIS A 149 -8.68 -25.77 -6.14
CA HIS A 149 -8.70 -25.06 -7.40
C HIS A 149 -7.59 -24.01 -7.45
N SER A 150 -7.13 -23.74 -8.66
CA SER A 150 -6.14 -22.69 -8.89
C SER A 150 -6.49 -21.93 -10.16
N GLY A 151 -6.67 -20.65 -10.02
CA GLY A 151 -6.96 -19.75 -11.14
C GLY A 151 -6.04 -18.54 -11.14
N THR A 152 -6.15 -17.71 -12.14
CA THR A 152 -5.25 -16.56 -12.32
C THR A 152 -6.02 -15.30 -12.68
N PHE A 153 -5.45 -14.16 -12.31
CA PHE A 153 -5.83 -12.85 -12.86
C PHE A 153 -4.57 -12.10 -13.29
N THR A 154 -4.76 -11.12 -14.18
CA THR A 154 -3.67 -10.38 -14.80
C THR A 154 -3.72 -8.91 -14.40
N ILE A 155 -2.55 -8.31 -14.18
CA ILE A 155 -2.35 -6.90 -13.90
C ILE A 155 -1.54 -6.30 -15.04
N ASN A 156 -1.96 -5.14 -15.56
CA ASN A 156 -1.39 -4.52 -16.74
C ASN A 156 -1.08 -3.03 -16.51
N SER A 157 0.00 -2.55 -17.09
CA SER A 157 0.33 -1.13 -17.19
C SER A 157 1.37 -0.89 -18.28
N GLY A 158 1.20 0.14 -19.11
CA GLY A 158 2.21 0.57 -20.08
C GLY A 158 2.69 -0.50 -21.08
N GLY A 159 1.83 -1.46 -21.40
CA GLY A 159 2.20 -2.60 -22.25
C GLY A 159 2.88 -3.75 -21.49
N GLN A 160 3.13 -3.61 -20.21
CA GLN A 160 3.63 -4.67 -19.34
C GLN A 160 2.47 -5.43 -18.70
N SER A 161 2.70 -6.70 -18.39
CA SER A 161 1.68 -7.61 -17.86
C SER A 161 2.32 -8.58 -16.87
N VAL A 162 1.67 -8.77 -15.71
CA VAL A 162 2.06 -9.75 -14.71
C VAL A 162 0.85 -10.57 -14.30
N VAL A 163 1.08 -11.83 -13.92
CA VAL A 163 0.02 -12.77 -13.56
C VAL A 163 0.11 -13.12 -12.08
N VAL A 164 -1.03 -13.12 -11.42
CA VAL A 164 -1.18 -13.60 -10.04
C VAL A 164 -1.99 -14.90 -10.06
N THR A 165 -1.48 -15.91 -9.38
CA THR A 165 -2.17 -17.20 -9.18
C THR A 165 -2.86 -17.17 -7.82
N VAL A 166 -4.15 -17.48 -7.80
CA VAL A 166 -4.95 -17.64 -6.58
C VAL A 166 -5.25 -19.12 -6.37
N LYS A 167 -4.90 -19.63 -5.20
CA LYS A 167 -5.18 -21.02 -4.80
C LYS A 167 -6.33 -21.06 -3.81
N LYS A 168 -7.34 -21.83 -4.14
CA LYS A 168 -8.45 -22.18 -3.26
C LYS A 168 -8.23 -23.59 -2.74
N GLY A 169 -8.19 -23.74 -1.42
CA GLY A 169 -8.12 -25.06 -0.79
C GLY A 169 -9.42 -25.86 -0.95
N ALA A 170 -9.33 -27.16 -0.82
CA ALA A 170 -10.52 -28.02 -0.78
C ALA A 170 -11.45 -27.60 0.36
N SER A 171 -12.74 -27.60 0.09
CA SER A 171 -13.76 -27.37 1.11
C SER A 171 -14.04 -28.66 1.89
N GLY A 172 -14.41 -28.54 3.16
CA GLY A 172 -14.78 -29.67 3.99
C GLY A 172 -13.74 -30.06 5.05
N THR A 173 -12.83 -29.12 5.39
CA THR A 173 -12.02 -29.28 6.61
C THR A 173 -12.93 -29.39 7.82
N VAL A 174 -12.62 -30.34 8.69
CA VAL A 174 -13.35 -30.50 9.98
C VAL A 174 -13.33 -29.17 10.72
N GLY A 175 -14.51 -28.66 11.06
CA GLY A 175 -14.65 -27.41 11.77
C GLY A 175 -14.00 -27.48 13.15
N VAL A 176 -13.44 -26.40 13.59
CA VAL A 176 -12.96 -26.23 14.97
C VAL A 176 -14.11 -25.65 15.78
N PHE A 177 -14.32 -26.13 17.00
CA PHE A 177 -15.42 -25.67 17.87
C PHE A 177 -15.42 -24.15 18.03
N TYR A 178 -14.28 -23.57 18.37
CA TYR A 178 -14.09 -22.12 18.50
C TYR A 178 -12.82 -21.66 17.81
N TYR A 179 -12.93 -20.59 17.04
CA TYR A 179 -11.77 -19.87 16.50
C TYR A 179 -12.10 -18.38 16.33
N LYS A 180 -11.04 -17.58 16.37
CA LYS A 180 -11.07 -16.16 16.09
C LYS A 180 -10.41 -15.88 14.72
N THR A 181 -11.00 -14.97 13.97
CA THR A 181 -10.40 -14.45 12.73
C THR A 181 -10.61 -12.94 12.64
N GLY A 182 -9.91 -12.32 11.72
CA GLY A 182 -10.10 -10.93 11.36
C GLY A 182 -9.62 -10.66 9.94
N ASP A 183 -10.11 -9.59 9.35
CA ASP A 183 -9.69 -9.09 8.05
C ASP A 183 -9.91 -7.57 7.93
N MET A 184 -9.40 -7.00 6.84
CA MET A 184 -9.75 -5.67 6.36
C MET A 184 -10.39 -5.82 4.98
N LEU A 185 -11.49 -5.10 4.74
CA LEU A 185 -12.13 -5.13 3.44
C LEU A 185 -11.39 -4.24 2.43
N PRO A 186 -11.30 -4.63 1.16
CA PRO A 186 -10.73 -3.79 0.12
C PRO A 186 -11.38 -2.41 0.01
N GLU A 187 -12.69 -2.34 0.18
CA GLU A 187 -13.47 -1.09 0.14
C GLU A 187 -13.46 -0.29 1.46
N ASP A 188 -13.03 -0.89 2.58
CA ASP A 188 -13.04 -0.29 3.92
C ASP A 188 -11.70 -0.56 4.64
N THR A 189 -10.68 0.22 4.33
CA THR A 189 -9.34 0.11 4.93
C THR A 189 -9.16 0.94 6.20
N GLU A 190 -10.23 1.57 6.68
CA GLU A 190 -10.24 2.33 7.93
C GLU A 190 -10.72 1.48 9.11
N HIS A 191 -11.22 0.28 8.86
CA HIS A 191 -11.71 -0.63 9.88
C HIS A 191 -11.10 -2.03 9.73
N VAL A 192 -10.91 -2.69 10.89
CA VAL A 192 -10.65 -4.12 10.97
C VAL A 192 -11.93 -4.81 11.40
N ARG A 193 -12.32 -5.88 10.70
CA ARG A 193 -13.41 -6.77 11.12
C ARG A 193 -12.85 -7.90 11.95
N TRP A 194 -13.50 -8.20 13.04
CA TRP A 194 -13.17 -9.32 13.93
C TRP A 194 -14.35 -10.28 14.02
N PHE A 195 -14.08 -11.58 14.08
CA PHE A 195 -15.08 -12.63 14.12
C PHE A 195 -14.80 -13.60 15.26
N LEU A 196 -15.76 -13.79 16.15
CA LEU A 196 -15.79 -14.86 17.12
C LEU A 196 -16.70 -15.95 16.54
N ASN A 197 -16.11 -17.08 16.12
CA ASN A 197 -16.82 -18.18 15.50
C ASN A 197 -16.94 -19.32 16.52
N ILE A 198 -18.15 -19.54 17.03
CA ILE A 198 -18.44 -20.35 18.21
C ILE A 198 -19.30 -21.56 17.82
N ASN A 199 -18.90 -22.74 18.28
CA ASN A 199 -19.56 -24.03 18.04
C ASN A 199 -19.88 -24.26 16.55
N ASN A 200 -18.87 -24.14 15.70
CA ASN A 200 -19.05 -24.25 14.26
C ASN A 200 -19.60 -25.61 13.80
N GLU A 201 -19.38 -26.64 14.58
CA GLU A 201 -19.88 -28.00 14.31
C GLU A 201 -21.32 -28.21 14.76
N LYS A 202 -21.91 -27.25 15.47
CA LYS A 202 -23.22 -27.35 16.12
C LYS A 202 -23.29 -28.59 17.05
N ALA A 203 -22.20 -28.82 17.77
CA ALA A 203 -22.10 -29.90 18.71
C ALA A 203 -23.01 -29.68 19.95
N TYR A 204 -23.37 -30.76 20.65
CA TYR A 204 -23.88 -30.63 22.02
C TYR A 204 -22.77 -30.13 22.94
N VAL A 205 -23.13 -29.33 23.92
CA VAL A 205 -22.20 -28.85 24.95
C VAL A 205 -22.70 -29.24 26.35
N ASP A 206 -21.74 -29.48 27.26
CA ASP A 206 -22.01 -29.84 28.66
C ASP A 206 -21.94 -28.64 29.61
N SER A 207 -21.61 -27.45 29.09
CA SER A 207 -21.52 -26.21 29.87
C SER A 207 -21.98 -25.01 29.07
N ASP A 208 -22.22 -23.90 29.76
CA ASP A 208 -22.29 -22.60 29.13
C ASP A 208 -20.97 -22.30 28.39
N ILE A 209 -21.03 -21.50 27.31
CA ILE A 209 -19.86 -21.01 26.60
C ILE A 209 -19.57 -19.59 27.08
N ARG A 210 -18.34 -19.34 27.50
CA ARG A 210 -17.87 -18.01 27.86
C ARG A 210 -16.70 -17.62 26.98
N ILE A 211 -16.72 -16.40 26.45
CA ILE A 211 -15.65 -15.79 25.70
C ILE A 211 -15.32 -14.44 26.33
N GLU A 212 -14.04 -14.18 26.50
CA GLU A 212 -13.51 -12.86 26.84
C GLU A 212 -12.59 -12.42 25.71
N ASP A 213 -12.90 -11.28 25.13
CA ASP A 213 -12.22 -10.75 23.94
C ASP A 213 -11.69 -9.35 24.24
N GLU A 214 -10.41 -9.13 23.94
CA GLU A 214 -9.68 -7.93 24.33
C GLU A 214 -8.96 -7.32 23.11
N ILE A 215 -9.50 -6.20 22.67
CA ILE A 215 -8.95 -5.42 21.55
C ILE A 215 -7.63 -4.79 21.98
N GLN A 216 -6.57 -5.00 21.20
CA GLN A 216 -5.26 -4.46 21.49
C GLN A 216 -5.10 -3.01 20.96
N PRO A 217 -4.12 -2.23 21.46
CA PRO A 217 -3.93 -0.82 21.09
C PRO A 217 -3.82 -0.55 19.60
N GLY A 218 -4.15 0.68 19.19
CA GLY A 218 -4.08 1.16 17.80
C GLY A 218 -5.40 1.04 17.04
N GLN A 219 -6.45 0.61 17.73
CA GLN A 219 -7.80 0.46 17.18
C GLN A 219 -8.86 0.68 18.26
N THR A 220 -9.99 1.24 17.86
CA THR A 220 -11.12 1.53 18.75
C THR A 220 -12.37 0.80 18.29
N LEU A 221 -13.08 0.14 19.21
CA LEU A 221 -14.33 -0.59 18.91
C LEU A 221 -15.44 0.35 18.42
N ASP A 222 -16.04 0.02 17.28
CA ASP A 222 -17.31 0.63 16.86
C ASP A 222 -18.49 -0.16 17.45
N LEU A 223 -19.11 0.41 18.47
CA LEU A 223 -20.24 -0.19 19.19
C LEU A 223 -21.49 -0.44 18.31
N ASN A 224 -21.60 0.23 17.16
CA ASN A 224 -22.73 0.10 16.24
C ASN A 224 -22.49 -0.95 15.14
N SER A 225 -21.33 -1.57 15.12
CA SER A 225 -20.90 -2.47 14.04
C SER A 225 -21.22 -3.94 14.26
N PHE A 226 -21.81 -4.30 15.40
CA PHE A 226 -22.11 -5.70 15.70
C PHE A 226 -23.03 -6.33 14.67
N ASP A 227 -22.64 -7.50 14.20
CA ASP A 227 -23.39 -8.37 13.29
C ASP A 227 -23.30 -9.81 13.83
N ILE A 228 -24.44 -10.33 14.33
CA ILE A 228 -24.50 -11.60 15.03
C ILE A 228 -25.36 -12.56 14.22
N THR A 229 -24.75 -13.57 13.64
CA THR A 229 -25.45 -14.64 12.92
C THR A 229 -25.47 -15.90 13.77
N VAL A 230 -26.66 -16.47 13.91
CA VAL A 230 -26.88 -17.75 14.60
C VAL A 230 -27.45 -18.76 13.62
N GLY A 231 -26.84 -19.93 13.56
CA GLY A 231 -27.35 -21.06 12.78
C GLY A 231 -27.66 -22.27 13.67
N GLY A 232 -28.37 -23.25 13.15
CA GLY A 232 -28.72 -24.46 13.87
C GLY A 232 -30.12 -24.42 14.49
N TYR A 233 -30.26 -24.80 15.76
CA TYR A 233 -31.55 -25.00 16.40
C TYR A 233 -32.46 -23.77 16.47
N ARG A 234 -31.88 -22.58 16.69
CA ARG A 234 -32.62 -21.31 16.75
C ARG A 234 -31.92 -20.26 15.85
N PRO A 235 -32.12 -20.32 14.54
CA PRO A 235 -31.39 -19.44 13.64
C PRO A 235 -31.88 -17.99 13.77
N GLY A 236 -30.98 -17.05 13.52
CA GLY A 236 -31.27 -15.61 13.55
C GLY A 236 -30.12 -14.77 13.04
N HIS A 237 -30.44 -13.52 12.70
CA HIS A 237 -29.45 -12.53 12.26
C HIS A 237 -29.77 -11.18 12.92
N TYR A 238 -28.83 -10.64 13.66
CA TYR A 238 -28.98 -9.43 14.46
C TYR A 238 -27.84 -8.47 14.12
N TYR A 239 -28.15 -7.29 13.62
CA TYR A 239 -27.15 -6.34 13.15
C TYR A 239 -27.47 -4.90 13.51
N GLY A 240 -26.44 -4.02 13.45
CA GLY A 240 -26.49 -2.60 13.72
C GLY A 240 -26.47 -2.26 15.21
N SER A 241 -26.77 -1.03 15.56
CA SER A 241 -26.64 -0.48 16.92
C SER A 241 -27.45 -1.20 18.01
N ASP A 242 -28.47 -1.95 17.63
CA ASP A 242 -29.34 -2.70 18.56
C ASP A 242 -29.13 -4.22 18.46
N ALA A 243 -28.09 -4.68 17.77
CA ALA A 243 -27.81 -6.09 17.54
C ALA A 243 -27.73 -6.89 18.84
N ILE A 244 -26.96 -6.41 19.81
CA ILE A 244 -26.75 -7.05 21.12
C ILE A 244 -28.07 -7.20 21.88
N ASN A 245 -28.86 -6.13 21.97
CA ASN A 245 -30.13 -6.17 22.70
C ASN A 245 -31.12 -7.14 22.05
N LYS A 246 -31.20 -7.15 20.72
CA LYS A 246 -32.05 -8.09 19.98
C LYS A 246 -31.60 -9.53 20.18
N PHE A 247 -30.28 -9.78 20.18
CA PHE A 247 -29.72 -11.09 20.45
C PHE A 247 -30.11 -11.56 21.88
N ILE A 248 -29.83 -10.77 22.92
CA ILE A 248 -30.12 -11.11 24.31
C ILE A 248 -31.63 -11.38 24.52
N LYS A 249 -32.48 -10.60 23.88
CA LYS A 249 -33.95 -10.82 23.96
C LYS A 249 -34.36 -12.18 23.38
N ASN A 250 -33.69 -12.66 22.36
CA ASN A 250 -33.97 -13.95 21.72
C ASN A 250 -33.28 -15.13 22.39
N PHE A 251 -32.24 -14.90 23.19
CA PHE A 251 -31.47 -15.91 23.91
C PHE A 251 -31.42 -15.58 25.43
N PRO A 252 -32.55 -15.66 26.14
CA PRO A 252 -32.62 -15.31 27.56
C PRO A 252 -31.60 -16.09 28.40
N GLY A 253 -30.89 -15.39 29.27
CA GLY A 253 -29.79 -15.93 30.07
C GLY A 253 -28.41 -15.84 29.40
N SER A 254 -28.36 -15.71 28.09
CA SER A 254 -27.12 -15.36 27.36
C SER A 254 -26.89 -13.86 27.41
N SER A 255 -25.64 -13.43 27.27
CA SER A 255 -25.28 -12.02 27.28
C SER A 255 -24.08 -11.70 26.35
N ILE A 256 -24.07 -10.51 25.83
CA ILE A 256 -22.89 -9.87 25.22
C ILE A 256 -22.77 -8.52 25.91
N SER A 257 -21.68 -8.28 26.60
CA SER A 257 -21.39 -7.01 27.25
C SER A 257 -20.08 -6.43 26.77
N VAL A 258 -20.04 -5.12 26.67
CA VAL A 258 -18.85 -4.37 26.26
C VAL A 258 -18.51 -3.38 27.37
N ASP A 259 -17.27 -3.43 27.84
CA ASP A 259 -16.72 -2.40 28.70
C ASP A 259 -16.31 -1.22 27.80
N ALA A 260 -17.04 -0.13 27.89
CA ALA A 260 -16.80 1.05 27.04
C ALA A 260 -15.44 1.74 27.32
N THR A 261 -14.80 1.46 28.46
CA THR A 261 -13.51 2.05 28.83
C THR A 261 -12.33 1.27 28.24
N THR A 262 -12.42 -0.07 28.31
CA THR A 262 -11.33 -0.96 27.90
C THR A 262 -11.53 -1.57 26.52
N GLY A 263 -12.75 -1.50 25.97
CA GLY A 263 -13.11 -2.19 24.74
C GLY A 263 -13.25 -3.71 24.91
N LYS A 264 -13.16 -4.23 26.13
CA LYS A 264 -13.28 -5.66 26.40
C LYS A 264 -14.71 -6.13 26.15
N ILE A 265 -14.85 -7.19 25.36
CA ILE A 265 -16.12 -7.83 25.04
C ILE A 265 -16.21 -9.14 25.83
N SER A 266 -17.31 -9.33 26.55
CA SER A 266 -17.59 -10.58 27.27
C SER A 266 -18.86 -11.20 26.72
N VAL A 267 -18.77 -12.45 26.27
CA VAL A 267 -19.87 -13.23 25.71
C VAL A 267 -20.17 -14.41 26.63
N LEU A 268 -21.43 -14.58 26.96
CA LEU A 268 -21.97 -15.77 27.62
C LEU A 268 -23.11 -16.34 26.78
N ILE A 269 -23.02 -17.61 26.39
CA ILE A 269 -24.10 -18.33 25.72
C ILE A 269 -24.47 -19.51 26.60
N THR A 270 -25.70 -19.55 27.08
CA THR A 270 -26.16 -20.62 27.95
C THR A 270 -26.19 -21.97 27.24
N GLN A 271 -25.87 -23.05 27.93
CA GLN A 271 -25.80 -24.42 27.42
C GLN A 271 -26.99 -24.81 26.54
N GLY A 272 -28.21 -24.45 26.98
CA GLY A 272 -29.42 -24.81 26.25
C GLY A 272 -29.58 -24.16 24.88
N TYR A 273 -28.99 -22.98 24.66
CA TYR A 273 -28.96 -22.32 23.36
C TYR A 273 -27.69 -22.62 22.57
N ALA A 274 -26.61 -22.94 23.26
CA ALA A 274 -25.34 -23.27 22.66
C ALA A 274 -25.34 -24.64 21.95
N SER A 275 -26.06 -25.62 22.55
CA SER A 275 -26.19 -26.97 21.97
C SER A 275 -26.89 -26.90 20.60
N LEU A 276 -26.35 -27.62 19.61
CA LEU A 276 -26.83 -27.69 18.23
C LEU A 276 -26.94 -26.35 17.50
N SER A 277 -26.27 -25.34 17.98
CA SER A 277 -26.25 -24.01 17.36
C SER A 277 -24.82 -23.51 17.19
N ASN A 278 -24.58 -22.80 16.12
CA ASN A 278 -23.34 -22.06 15.92
C ASN A 278 -23.60 -20.55 15.94
N PHE A 279 -22.61 -19.80 16.37
CA PHE A 279 -22.70 -18.35 16.45
C PHE A 279 -21.47 -17.74 15.76
N SER A 280 -21.71 -16.74 14.93
CA SER A 280 -20.67 -15.86 14.40
C SER A 280 -20.98 -14.45 14.89
N ILE A 281 -20.13 -13.93 15.75
CA ILE A 281 -20.23 -12.56 16.26
C ILE A 281 -19.15 -11.74 15.56
N MET A 282 -19.56 -10.90 14.63
CA MET A 282 -18.69 -9.95 13.95
C MET A 282 -18.85 -8.57 14.59
N TYR A 283 -17.76 -7.85 14.69
CA TYR A 283 -17.73 -6.43 15.01
C TYR A 283 -16.55 -5.77 14.30
N LYS A 284 -16.58 -4.45 14.20
CA LYS A 284 -15.50 -3.66 13.62
C LYS A 284 -14.77 -2.85 14.67
N THR A 285 -13.49 -2.66 14.43
CA THR A 285 -12.68 -1.66 15.11
C THR A 285 -12.18 -0.64 14.11
N LYS A 286 -12.23 0.64 14.45
CA LYS A 286 -11.65 1.71 13.67
C LYS A 286 -10.14 1.71 13.87
N VAL A 287 -9.39 1.88 12.79
CA VAL A 287 -7.94 2.06 12.82
C VAL A 287 -7.61 3.46 13.35
N ASP A 288 -6.94 3.55 14.49
CA ASP A 288 -6.53 4.82 15.10
C ASP A 288 -5.13 5.25 14.61
N ASN A 289 -4.29 4.28 14.26
CA ASN A 289 -2.95 4.52 13.74
C ASN A 289 -2.77 3.81 12.40
N SER A 290 -2.84 4.57 11.32
CA SER A 290 -2.67 4.06 9.95
C SER A 290 -1.27 3.51 9.65
N GLU A 291 -0.27 3.90 10.43
CA GLU A 291 1.12 3.45 10.27
C GLU A 291 1.40 2.13 11.00
N GLN A 292 0.48 1.68 11.86
CA GLN A 292 0.62 0.42 12.57
C GLN A 292 0.61 -0.74 11.57
N GLN A 293 1.58 -1.63 11.66
CA GLN A 293 1.74 -2.71 10.69
C GLN A 293 0.79 -3.88 10.90
N THR A 294 0.38 -4.11 12.14
CA THR A 294 -0.46 -5.25 12.51
C THR A 294 -1.40 -4.86 13.64
N PHE A 295 -2.67 -5.22 13.50
CA PHE A 295 -3.67 -5.10 14.54
C PHE A 295 -3.86 -6.46 15.20
N GLU A 296 -3.86 -6.49 16.52
CA GLU A 296 -4.00 -7.71 17.30
C GLU A 296 -5.31 -7.70 18.09
N ASN A 297 -5.82 -8.88 18.37
CA ASN A 297 -6.98 -9.06 19.21
C ASN A 297 -6.85 -10.39 19.95
N HIS A 298 -6.91 -10.34 21.28
CA HIS A 298 -6.69 -11.46 22.16
C HIS A 298 -8.00 -11.98 22.71
N THR A 299 -8.15 -13.30 22.71
CA THR A 299 -9.40 -13.94 23.13
C THR A 299 -9.10 -15.14 24.02
N LYS A 300 -9.90 -15.29 25.07
CA LYS A 300 -9.95 -16.48 25.93
C LYS A 300 -11.32 -17.13 25.87
N ALA A 301 -11.35 -18.46 25.83
CA ALA A 301 -12.58 -19.20 25.75
C ALA A 301 -12.68 -20.30 26.85
N TRP A 302 -13.89 -20.47 27.35
CA TRP A 302 -14.29 -21.56 28.29
C TRP A 302 -15.51 -22.23 27.70
N TYR A 303 -15.44 -23.55 27.54
CA TYR A 303 -16.53 -24.37 27.04
C TYR A 303 -16.23 -25.85 27.24
N LYS A 304 -17.27 -26.68 27.21
CA LYS A 304 -17.10 -28.11 27.20
C LYS A 304 -18.02 -28.73 26.15
N GLU A 305 -17.42 -29.30 25.13
CA GLU A 305 -18.14 -30.12 24.16
C GLU A 305 -18.55 -31.43 24.82
N ASN A 306 -19.72 -31.95 24.44
CA ASN A 306 -20.20 -33.21 24.95
C ASN A 306 -19.23 -34.36 24.66
N GLY A 307 -18.83 -35.05 25.71
CA GLY A 307 -17.88 -36.16 25.60
C GLY A 307 -16.43 -35.79 25.39
N LYS A 308 -16.06 -34.49 25.44
CA LYS A 308 -14.68 -34.02 25.40
C LYS A 308 -14.25 -33.37 26.69
N ASP A 309 -12.97 -33.13 26.87
CA ASP A 309 -12.43 -32.39 28.01
C ASP A 309 -12.86 -30.91 27.95
N ALA A 310 -12.99 -30.30 29.12
CA ALA A 310 -13.32 -28.89 29.23
C ALA A 310 -12.14 -28.03 28.74
N ILE A 311 -12.47 -26.97 28.04
CA ILE A 311 -11.51 -25.88 27.70
C ILE A 311 -11.71 -24.79 28.76
N GLU A 312 -10.62 -24.45 29.44
CA GLU A 312 -10.62 -23.53 30.59
C GLU A 312 -9.67 -22.36 30.36
N GLY A 313 -10.17 -21.28 29.75
CA GLY A 313 -9.42 -20.06 29.51
C GLY A 313 -8.33 -20.19 28.45
N LYS A 314 -8.51 -21.07 27.48
CA LYS A 314 -7.57 -21.22 26.37
C LYS A 314 -7.56 -19.98 25.50
N GLU A 315 -6.37 -19.52 25.13
CA GLU A 315 -6.17 -18.37 24.24
C GLU A 315 -6.33 -18.74 22.76
N PHE A 316 -6.98 -17.83 22.03
CA PHE A 316 -7.22 -17.90 20.59
C PHE A 316 -6.98 -16.53 19.98
N ASN A 317 -5.75 -16.06 20.06
CA ASN A 317 -5.36 -14.74 19.59
C ASN A 317 -5.31 -14.72 18.07
N HIS A 318 -5.61 -13.56 17.48
CA HIS A 318 -5.52 -13.35 16.03
C HIS A 318 -4.95 -11.98 15.72
N SER A 319 -4.25 -11.88 14.59
CA SER A 319 -3.68 -10.64 14.08
C SER A 319 -4.06 -10.39 12.64
N VAL A 320 -4.27 -9.14 12.30
CA VAL A 320 -4.58 -8.68 10.95
C VAL A 320 -3.48 -7.73 10.50
N VAL A 321 -2.81 -8.06 9.41
CA VAL A 321 -1.79 -7.18 8.83
C VAL A 321 -2.48 -6.00 8.14
N ASN A 322 -2.06 -4.78 8.49
CA ASN A 322 -2.59 -3.57 7.89
C ASN A 322 -2.33 -3.54 6.38
N VAL A 323 -3.17 -2.82 5.68
CA VAL A 323 -3.04 -2.60 4.24
C VAL A 323 -1.97 -1.55 3.98
N LYS A 324 -1.03 -1.89 3.12
CA LYS A 324 0.06 -1.01 2.71
C LYS A 324 -0.18 -0.43 1.32
N ALA A 325 0.12 0.84 1.20
CA ALA A 325 0.31 1.51 -0.07
C ALA A 325 1.29 2.65 0.12
N ASP A 326 2.19 2.84 -0.83
CA ASP A 326 3.20 3.88 -0.80
C ASP A 326 3.55 4.31 -2.23
N GLY A 327 4.19 5.46 -2.37
CA GLY A 327 4.62 5.96 -3.67
C GLY A 327 5.52 7.17 -3.52
N GLY A 328 6.39 7.32 -4.49
CA GLY A 328 7.33 8.43 -4.51
C GLY A 328 7.62 8.90 -5.93
N ALA A 329 8.02 10.14 -6.03
CA ALA A 329 8.46 10.73 -7.28
C ALA A 329 9.68 11.64 -7.06
N ASP A 330 10.49 11.78 -8.09
CA ASP A 330 11.63 12.68 -8.15
C ASP A 330 11.66 13.40 -9.51
N GLY A 331 12.39 14.51 -9.58
CA GLY A 331 12.50 15.30 -10.82
C GLY A 331 13.33 16.56 -10.62
N ASN A 332 13.87 17.07 -11.71
CA ASN A 332 14.80 18.19 -11.71
C ASN A 332 14.14 19.48 -12.21
N LYS A 333 14.41 20.59 -11.54
CA LYS A 333 14.16 21.91 -12.14
C LYS A 333 15.27 22.21 -13.15
N PRO A 334 14.93 22.67 -14.38
CA PRO A 334 15.95 23.11 -15.30
C PRO A 334 16.75 24.26 -14.68
N THR A 335 18.03 24.08 -14.61
CA THR A 335 18.94 25.18 -14.23
C THR A 335 18.98 26.10 -15.44
N THR A 336 18.30 27.24 -15.36
CA THR A 336 18.45 28.27 -16.34
C THR A 336 19.80 28.92 -16.11
N THR A 337 20.81 28.48 -16.84
CA THR A 337 22.06 29.22 -16.95
C THR A 337 21.71 30.44 -17.78
N THR A 338 21.43 31.54 -17.12
CA THR A 338 21.39 32.83 -17.79
C THR A 338 22.84 33.16 -18.13
N GLU A 339 23.24 32.84 -19.32
CA GLU A 339 24.45 33.43 -19.82
C GLU A 339 24.18 34.91 -19.97
N GLU A 340 24.74 35.70 -19.08
CA GLU A 340 24.77 37.14 -19.22
C GLU A 340 25.60 37.44 -20.49
N PRO A 341 25.05 38.18 -21.45
CA PRO A 341 25.81 38.49 -22.64
C PRO A 341 27.01 39.34 -22.27
N THR A 342 28.15 38.71 -22.25
CA THR A 342 29.42 39.43 -22.08
C THR A 342 29.62 40.28 -23.31
N THR A 343 29.35 41.54 -23.20
CA THR A 343 29.69 42.50 -24.23
C THR A 343 31.19 42.69 -24.18
N THR A 344 31.90 42.01 -25.03
CA THR A 344 33.32 42.20 -25.20
C THR A 344 33.50 43.47 -26.01
N THR A 345 33.80 44.55 -25.36
CA THR A 345 34.27 45.78 -26.06
C THR A 345 35.71 45.58 -26.37
N THR A 346 35.99 45.23 -27.62
CA THR A 346 37.35 45.15 -28.11
C THR A 346 37.85 46.56 -28.39
N THR A 347 38.63 47.08 -27.47
CA THR A 347 39.41 48.31 -27.74
C THR A 347 40.73 47.83 -28.29
N GLU A 348 40.91 48.00 -29.58
CA GLU A 348 42.22 47.76 -30.24
C GLU A 348 43.15 48.93 -29.94
N GLU A 349 44.17 48.67 -29.15
CA GLU A 349 45.35 49.51 -29.06
C GLU A 349 46.52 48.80 -29.73
N PRO A 350 47.23 49.42 -30.58
CA PRO A 350 48.35 48.81 -31.31
C PRO A 350 49.56 48.64 -30.41
N THR A 351 49.81 47.39 -30.06
CA THR A 351 50.97 47.06 -29.26
C THR A 351 52.09 46.49 -30.13
N THR A 352 53.21 47.05 -29.91
CA THR A 352 54.48 46.59 -30.49
C THR A 352 54.86 45.24 -29.87
N THR A 353 55.13 44.32 -30.77
CA THR A 353 55.51 42.97 -30.39
C THR A 353 56.97 42.92 -29.98
N THR A 354 57.19 42.52 -28.77
CA THR A 354 58.51 42.05 -28.40
C THR A 354 58.37 40.56 -28.07
N THR A 355 58.92 39.77 -28.92
CA THR A 355 58.92 38.32 -28.72
C THR A 355 60.02 37.96 -27.74
N THR A 356 59.69 37.52 -26.61
CA THR A 356 60.57 36.78 -25.75
C THR A 356 59.99 35.42 -25.56
N GLU A 357 60.63 34.48 -26.17
CA GLU A 357 60.29 33.11 -25.96
C GLU A 357 60.91 32.61 -24.66
N GLU A 358 60.07 32.34 -23.79
CA GLU A 358 60.44 31.52 -22.69
C GLU A 358 59.55 30.29 -22.68
N PRO A 359 60.12 29.16 -22.63
CA PRO A 359 59.34 27.96 -22.54
C PRO A 359 58.69 27.91 -21.18
N THR A 360 57.53 28.14 -21.21
CA THR A 360 56.77 27.93 -20.05
C THR A 360 56.40 26.53 -19.95
N THR A 361 56.92 26.10 -19.12
CA THR A 361 56.42 24.91 -18.70
C THR A 361 55.24 25.10 -17.92
N THR A 362 54.50 24.72 -18.32
CA THR A 362 53.42 24.72 -17.74
C THR A 362 52.95 23.58 -17.21
N THR A 363 52.95 23.48 -16.51
CA THR A 363 52.44 22.73 -15.94
C THR A 363 51.32 22.72 -15.38
N THR A 364 51.01 22.42 -15.30
CA THR A 364 50.39 22.25 -14.74
C THR A 364 49.58 21.81 -14.24
N THR A 365 49.22 21.65 -14.10
CA THR A 365 48.40 21.51 -13.69
C THR A 365 47.73 21.03 -12.98
N GLU A 366 47.91 20.92 -12.56
CA GLU A 366 47.31 20.70 -11.77
C GLU A 366 46.28 20.21 -11.63
N GLU A 367 46.17 19.76 -11.70
CA GLU A 367 45.43 19.33 -11.47
C GLU A 367 44.64 19.15 -10.67
N PRO A 368 44.54 19.45 -10.64
CA PRO A 368 43.83 19.58 -9.79
C PRO A 368 43.15 18.86 -9.29
N THR A 369 43.33 18.59 -9.13
CA THR A 369 42.96 18.10 -8.55
C THR A 369 42.12 17.71 -8.18
N THR A 370 41.93 17.57 -8.39
CA THR A 370 41.29 17.11 -8.07
C THR A 370 40.77 16.67 -7.25
N THR A 371 40.89 16.91 -6.85
CA THR A 371 40.34 16.79 -5.99
C THR A 371 39.41 16.17 -5.76
N THR A 372 39.34 15.83 -6.00
CA THR A 372 38.75 15.21 -5.77
C THR A 372 38.23 14.70 -4.96
N THR A 373 38.26 14.89 -4.73
CA THR A 373 37.78 14.59 -3.99
C THR A 373 37.09 13.91 -3.59
N THR A 374 37.17 13.73 -3.69
CA THR A 374 36.74 13.13 -3.23
C THR A 374 36.03 12.73 -2.59
N GLU A 375 36.02 12.97 -2.63
CA GLU A 375 35.22 12.74 -2.04
C GLU A 375 34.79 11.74 -1.79
N GLU A 376 35.17 11.46 -2.06
CA GLU A 376 34.94 10.65 -1.64
C GLU A 376 34.50 10.32 -0.68
N PRO A 377 34.56 10.67 -0.58
CA PRO A 377 34.17 10.40 0.43
C PRO A 377 33.33 9.68 0.71
N THR A 378 33.28 9.66 0.49
CA THR A 378 32.58 9.13 0.72
C THR A 378 32.45 8.14 1.26
N THR A 379 32.71 8.23 1.28
CA THR A 379 32.58 7.57 1.91
C THR A 379 32.03 6.89 2.46
N THR A 380 31.90 7.07 2.35
CA THR A 380 31.46 6.60 2.76
C THR A 380 31.07 5.79 3.32
N THR A 381 31.11 5.94 3.58
CA THR A 381 30.66 5.50 4.28
C THR A 381 30.17 4.47 4.41
N THR A 382 30.09 4.39 4.04
CA THR A 382 29.80 3.40 4.07
C THR A 382 29.77 2.62 5.02
N THR A 383 30.19 2.92 5.35
CA THR A 383 30.07 2.53 6.29
C THR A 383 29.28 1.82 6.69
N GLU A 384 29.08 1.87 6.46
CA GLU A 384 28.32 1.35 6.89
C GLU A 384 28.07 0.27 6.92
N GLU A 385 28.32 0.29 6.53
CA GLU A 385 28.10 -0.52 6.62
C GLU A 385 28.18 -1.29 7.56
N PRO A 386 28.62 -1.01 7.85
CA PRO A 386 28.76 -1.66 8.76
C PRO A 386 27.99 -2.49 9.20
N THR A 387 27.61 -2.36 8.99
CA THR A 387 26.87 -2.86 9.24
C THR A 387 26.78 -3.99 9.57
N THR A 388 27.07 -3.85 9.76
CA THR A 388 26.83 -4.37 10.29
C THR A 388 26.63 -5.47 10.47
N THR A 389 26.47 -5.43 10.27
CA THR A 389 26.29 -6.15 10.28
C THR A 389 26.21 -7.12 10.93
N THR A 390 26.18 -6.83 11.51
CA THR A 390 25.64 -7.35 12.14
C THR A 390 25.35 -8.57 12.07
N THR A 391 25.31 -8.65 11.53
CA THR A 391 25.26 -9.71 11.29
C THR A 391 25.44 -10.66 12.15
N THR A 392 25.87 -10.32 12.52
CA THR A 392 25.93 -10.81 13.33
C THR A 392 25.34 -11.70 13.77
N GLU A 393 25.03 -11.59 13.79
CA GLU A 393 24.34 -12.22 14.24
C GLU A 393 24.12 -13.36 13.92
N GLU A 394 24.12 -13.28 13.49
CA GLU A 394 23.86 -14.15 13.22
C GLU A 394 24.29 -15.20 13.86
N PRO A 395 24.80 -15.03 14.00
CA PRO A 395 25.11 -15.89 14.39
C PRO A 395 24.74 -16.76 15.14
N THR A 396 24.52 -16.55 15.14
CA THR A 396 24.15 -16.98 15.77
C THR A 396 23.75 -18.01 15.91
N THR A 397 23.68 -17.85 16.02
CA THR A 397 23.11 -18.44 16.29
C THR A 397 23.28 -19.62 16.21
N THR A 398 23.47 -19.55 16.01
CA THR A 398 23.54 -20.39 15.96
C THR A 398 23.47 -21.33 16.60
N THR A 399 23.22 -21.07 17.07
CA THR A 399 22.65 -21.68 17.61
C THR A 399 22.61 -22.90 17.43
N THR A 400 22.70 -22.93 17.06
CA THR A 400 22.75 -23.89 16.75
C THR A 400 23.02 -24.87 17.47
N THR A 401 23.27 -24.56 17.81
CA THR A 401 23.34 -25.13 18.45
C THR A 401 22.86 -26.06 18.91
N GLU A 402 22.59 -25.91 19.06
CA GLU A 402 21.93 -26.60 19.53
C GLU A 402 21.79 -27.73 19.05
N GLU A 403 21.79 -27.73 18.64
CA GLU A 403 21.56 -28.55 18.21
C GLU A 403 22.00 -29.63 18.72
N PRO A 404 22.41 -29.62 18.84
CA PRO A 404 22.64 -30.45 19.09
C PRO A 404 22.56 -31.30 19.82
N THR A 405 22.53 -31.16 20.00
CA THR A 405 22.44 -31.66 20.74
C THR A 405 21.92 -32.61 21.01
N THR A 406 21.66 -32.54 21.11
CA THR A 406 21.00 -33.20 21.40
C THR A 406 21.14 -34.40 21.18
N THR A 407 21.28 -34.49 20.95
CA THR A 407 21.36 -35.42 20.77
C THR A 407 21.49 -36.38 21.56
N THR A 408 21.27 -36.29 21.94
CA THR A 408 21.14 -36.99 22.62
C THR A 408 20.92 -38.17 22.60
N THR A 409 20.75 -38.25 22.36
CA THR A 409 20.61 -39.13 22.29
C THR A 409 20.83 -40.23 22.78
N THR A 410 20.84 -40.28 23.09
CA THR A 410 20.96 -41.07 23.54
C THR A 410 20.66 -42.01 24.01
N GLU A 411 20.46 -42.21 24.05
CA GLU A 411 20.09 -42.93 24.51
C GLU A 411 20.00 -44.05 24.47
N GLU A 412 19.93 -44.47 24.39
CA GLU A 412 19.79 -45.35 24.51
C GLU A 412 19.83 -46.30 25.06
N PRO A 413 19.62 -46.85 25.29
CA PRO A 413 19.54 -47.60 25.75
C PRO A 413 19.43 -48.70 26.00
N THR A 414 19.31 -49.16 26.20
CA THR A 414 19.30 -49.89 26.55
C THR A 414 18.94 -50.90 26.90
N THR A 415 18.82 -51.44 26.96
CA THR A 415 18.60 -52.25 27.23
C THR A 415 18.68 -53.19 27.80
N THR A 416 18.40 -53.72 27.93
CA THR A 416 18.38 -54.50 28.47
C THR A 416 18.17 -55.60 28.78
N THR A 417 18.01 -55.99 28.77
CA THR A 417 17.99 -57.36 29.10
C THR A 417 16.93 -58.01 29.73
#